data_ee537aee617150c6d299822ff7c3d94f
#
_entry.id   ee537aee617150c6d299822ff7c3d94f
#
_cell.length_a   1.000
_cell.length_b   1.000
_cell.length_c   1.000
_cell.angle_alpha   90.00
_cell.angle_beta   90.00
_cell.angle_gamma   90.00
#
_symmetry.space_group_name_H-M   'P 1'
#
loop_
_entity.id
_entity.type
_entity.pdbx_description
1 polymer ?
#
loop_
_entity_poly.entity_id
_entity_poly.type
_entity_poly.pdbx_seq_one_letter_code
_entity_poly.pdbx_strand_id
1 'polypeptide(L)'
;MEPGSLQLSLTWDGTQIVAARVASTRPSVARALRGLPAARVLEVVPRLFSLCRHAQGAAARLSLQAARAEPARLDARLDLGLNVALEAIAEHLHHLLISWPQMIGVP
;
A
#
# COMPACT_ATOMS: atom_id res chain seq x y z
N MET A 1 -4.24 16.41 -6.63
CA MET A 1 -3.38 15.36 -7.27
C MET A 1 -4.34 14.35 -7.86
N GLU A 2 -4.33 14.15 -9.18
CA GLU A 2 -5.20 13.15 -9.78
C GLU A 2 -4.75 11.74 -9.38
N PRO A 3 -5.69 10.85 -9.02
CA PRO A 3 -5.38 9.46 -8.79
C PRO A 3 -4.88 8.85 -10.10
N GLY A 4 -3.69 8.27 -10.10
CA GLY A 4 -3.18 7.59 -11.29
C GLY A 4 -4.09 6.44 -11.71
N SER A 5 -4.04 6.08 -12.98
CA SER A 5 -4.80 4.98 -13.57
C SER A 5 -3.91 3.76 -13.83
N LEU A 6 -4.53 2.59 -13.85
CA LEU A 6 -3.95 1.35 -14.34
C LEU A 6 -4.76 0.92 -15.56
N GLN A 7 -4.11 0.79 -16.72
CA GLN A 7 -4.72 0.32 -17.95
C GLN A 7 -4.21 -1.07 -18.29
N LEU A 8 -5.14 -2.02 -18.43
CA LEU A 8 -4.87 -3.35 -18.93
C LEU A 8 -5.41 -3.46 -20.35
N SER A 9 -4.55 -3.75 -21.32
CA SER A 9 -4.92 -3.99 -22.70
C SER A 9 -4.66 -5.46 -23.04
N LEU A 10 -5.65 -6.12 -23.59
CA LEU A 10 -5.57 -7.51 -24.02
C LEU A 10 -5.78 -7.57 -25.53
N THR A 11 -4.95 -8.34 -26.22
CA THR A 11 -5.13 -8.66 -27.65
C THR A 11 -5.71 -10.05 -27.78
N TRP A 12 -6.86 -10.14 -28.43
CA TRP A 12 -7.59 -11.37 -28.69
C TRP A 12 -7.52 -11.72 -30.18
N ASP A 13 -7.20 -12.96 -30.54
CA ASP A 13 -7.07 -13.41 -31.94
C ASP A 13 -8.34 -14.10 -32.48
N GLY A 14 -9.39 -14.17 -31.69
CA GLY A 14 -10.64 -14.88 -32.00
C GLY A 14 -10.82 -16.17 -31.20
N THR A 15 -9.74 -16.72 -30.63
CA THR A 15 -9.75 -17.98 -29.86
C THR A 15 -9.08 -17.85 -28.50
N GLN A 16 -8.02 -17.02 -28.39
CA GLN A 16 -7.25 -16.87 -27.16
C GLN A 16 -6.67 -15.48 -27.04
N ILE A 17 -6.23 -15.11 -25.84
CA ILE A 17 -5.46 -13.89 -25.57
C ILE A 17 -4.02 -14.14 -26.00
N VAL A 18 -3.55 -13.43 -27.02
CA VAL A 18 -2.20 -13.56 -27.58
C VAL A 18 -1.21 -12.54 -27.03
N ALA A 19 -1.70 -11.46 -26.43
CA ALA A 19 -0.86 -10.47 -25.77
C ALA A 19 -1.60 -9.77 -24.64
N ALA A 20 -0.86 -9.35 -23.60
CA ALA A 20 -1.33 -8.49 -22.54
C ALA A 20 -0.33 -7.35 -22.34
N ARG A 21 -0.84 -6.13 -22.13
CA ARG A 21 -0.04 -4.96 -21.80
C ARG A 21 -0.63 -4.27 -20.59
N VAL A 22 0.22 -3.87 -19.65
CA VAL A 22 -0.14 -3.05 -18.50
C VAL A 22 0.56 -1.70 -18.60
N ALA A 23 -0.19 -0.62 -18.49
CA ALA A 23 0.34 0.72 -18.39
C ALA A 23 -0.19 1.36 -17.08
N SER A 24 0.68 2.10 -16.38
CA SER A 24 0.32 2.77 -15.14
C SER A 24 0.77 4.22 -15.18
N THR A 25 -0.16 5.12 -14.87
CA THR A 25 0.12 6.56 -14.67
C THR A 25 0.21 6.92 -13.19
N ARG A 26 0.20 5.93 -12.29
CA ARG A 26 0.33 6.16 -10.86
C ARG A 26 1.67 6.83 -10.54
N PRO A 27 1.68 7.87 -9.66
CA PRO A 27 2.92 8.47 -9.22
C PRO A 27 3.84 7.43 -8.57
N SER A 28 5.12 7.42 -8.95
CA SER A 28 6.09 6.54 -8.31
C SER A 28 6.51 7.10 -6.96
N VAL A 29 5.90 6.63 -5.88
CA VAL A 29 6.25 7.03 -4.50
C VAL A 29 7.71 6.72 -4.19
N ALA A 30 8.25 5.63 -4.72
CA ALA A 30 9.66 5.27 -4.54
C ALA A 30 10.63 6.35 -5.06
N ARG A 31 10.24 7.12 -6.10
CA ARG A 31 11.06 8.24 -6.58
C ARG A 31 11.14 9.38 -5.57
N ALA A 32 10.06 9.67 -4.84
CA ALA A 32 10.02 10.71 -3.83
C ALA A 32 10.90 10.37 -2.61
N LEU A 33 11.22 9.10 -2.41
CA LEU A 33 12.05 8.64 -1.29
C LEU A 33 13.55 8.56 -1.63
N ARG A 34 13.90 8.63 -2.92
CA ARG A 34 15.32 8.54 -3.33
C ARG A 34 16.14 9.70 -2.79
N GLY A 35 17.30 9.37 -2.23
CA GLY A 35 18.24 10.35 -1.67
C GLY A 35 17.86 10.84 -0.26
N LEU A 36 16.72 10.41 0.29
CA LEU A 36 16.39 10.74 1.67
C LEU A 36 17.19 9.87 2.66
N PRO A 37 17.64 10.44 3.78
CA PRO A 37 18.18 9.66 4.89
C PRO A 37 17.17 8.63 5.38
N ALA A 38 17.61 7.44 5.79
CA ALA A 38 16.74 6.34 6.23
C ALA A 38 15.77 6.76 7.36
N ALA A 39 16.22 7.56 8.32
CA ALA A 39 15.35 8.09 9.38
C ALA A 39 14.21 8.93 8.79
N ARG A 40 14.51 9.74 7.78
CA ARG A 40 13.51 10.60 7.12
C ARG A 40 12.48 9.80 6.33
N VAL A 41 12.89 8.66 5.74
CA VAL A 41 11.97 7.73 5.05
C VAL A 41 10.88 7.23 6.01
N LEU A 42 11.26 6.86 7.25
CA LEU A 42 10.31 6.39 8.26
C LEU A 42 9.25 7.43 8.67
N GLU A 43 9.58 8.72 8.57
CA GLU A 43 8.62 9.80 8.84
C GLU A 43 7.73 10.12 7.65
N VAL A 44 8.28 10.01 6.44
CA VAL A 44 7.60 10.42 5.19
C VAL A 44 6.63 9.35 4.70
N VAL A 45 7.02 8.06 4.76
CA VAL A 45 6.21 6.95 4.26
C VAL A 45 4.78 6.93 4.83
N PRO A 46 4.55 7.02 6.16
CA PRO A 46 3.19 7.03 6.70
C PRO A 46 2.34 8.24 6.26
N ARG A 47 2.98 9.33 5.84
CA ARG A 47 2.29 10.54 5.35
C ARG A 47 1.90 10.43 3.88
N LEU A 48 2.69 9.70 3.09
CA LEU A 48 2.41 9.43 1.68
C LEU A 48 1.27 8.42 1.48
N PHE A 49 1.11 7.51 2.43
CA PHE A 49 0.11 6.44 2.39
C PHE A 49 -0.91 6.60 3.53
N SER A 50 -1.74 7.63 3.46
CA SER A 50 -2.64 8.01 4.55
C SER A 50 -3.63 6.91 4.98
N LEU A 51 -4.14 6.11 4.04
CA LEU A 51 -5.09 5.03 4.31
C LEU A 51 -4.42 3.80 4.94
N CYS A 52 -3.22 3.42 4.47
CA CYS A 52 -2.47 2.27 4.95
C CYS A 52 -1.16 2.67 5.64
N ARG A 53 -1.20 3.75 6.41
CA ARG A 53 -0.03 4.37 7.02
C ARG A 53 0.74 3.46 7.97
N HIS A 54 0.01 2.63 8.74
CA HIS A 54 0.63 1.72 9.70
C HIS A 54 1.28 0.54 9.00
N ALA A 55 0.61 -0.04 8.01
CA ALA A 55 1.16 -1.14 7.20
C ALA A 55 2.42 -0.68 6.44
N GLN A 56 2.36 0.46 5.76
CA GLN A 56 3.50 1.00 5.01
C GLN A 56 4.64 1.44 5.93
N GLY A 57 4.32 2.05 7.06
CA GLY A 57 5.31 2.42 8.07
C GLY A 57 6.00 1.21 8.70
N ALA A 58 5.25 0.16 9.01
CA ALA A 58 5.79 -1.10 9.52
C ALA A 58 6.71 -1.77 8.48
N ALA A 59 6.28 -1.86 7.22
CA ALA A 59 7.08 -2.41 6.14
C ALA A 59 8.40 -1.64 5.94
N ALA A 60 8.35 -0.31 5.92
CA ALA A 60 9.54 0.53 5.80
C ALA A 60 10.51 0.30 6.98
N ARG A 61 10.01 0.26 8.21
CA ARG A 61 10.81 0.03 9.41
C ARG A 61 11.48 -1.34 9.39
N LEU A 62 10.72 -2.41 9.12
CA LEU A 62 11.25 -3.77 9.08
C LEU A 62 12.27 -3.95 7.95
N SER A 63 12.05 -3.34 6.80
CA SER A 63 12.99 -3.37 5.67
C SER A 63 14.32 -2.70 6.03
N LEU A 64 14.29 -1.54 6.70
CA LEU A 64 15.50 -0.84 7.11
C LEU A 64 16.25 -1.59 8.23
N GLN A 65 15.52 -2.20 9.17
CA GLN A 65 16.13 -3.05 10.20
C GLN A 65 16.82 -4.26 9.57
N ALA A 66 16.16 -4.94 8.63
CA ALA A 66 16.75 -6.06 7.91
C ALA A 66 18.00 -5.66 7.12
N ALA A 67 17.96 -4.51 6.43
CA ALA A 67 19.11 -4.00 5.68
C ALA A 67 20.31 -3.65 6.56
N ARG A 68 20.09 -3.34 7.85
CA ARG A 68 21.14 -3.06 8.84
C ARG A 68 21.54 -4.28 9.65
N ALA A 69 20.96 -5.45 9.38
CA ALA A 69 21.09 -6.66 10.18
C ALA A 69 20.75 -6.43 11.68
N GLU A 70 19.87 -5.47 11.97
CA GLU A 70 19.41 -5.18 13.33
C GLU A 70 18.33 -6.18 13.73
N PRO A 71 18.44 -6.89 14.88
CA PRO A 71 17.40 -7.79 15.32
C PRO A 71 16.14 -6.99 15.70
N ALA A 72 15.01 -7.39 15.14
CA ALA A 72 13.73 -6.79 15.52
C ALA A 72 13.32 -7.31 16.92
N ARG A 73 13.18 -6.41 17.89
CA ARG A 73 12.68 -6.75 19.23
C ARG A 73 11.24 -7.24 19.14
N LEU A 74 10.90 -8.26 19.94
CA LEU A 74 9.59 -8.88 19.91
C LEU A 74 8.47 -7.91 20.27
N ASP A 75 8.66 -7.11 21.31
CA ASP A 75 7.74 -6.07 21.75
C ASP A 75 7.41 -5.07 20.64
N ALA A 76 8.43 -4.53 19.98
CA ALA A 76 8.26 -3.61 18.86
C ALA A 76 7.56 -4.26 17.64
N ARG A 77 7.77 -5.55 17.40
CA ARG A 77 7.06 -6.29 16.35
C ARG A 77 5.59 -6.50 16.68
N LEU A 78 5.27 -6.77 17.95
CA LEU A 78 3.89 -6.92 18.40
C LEU A 78 3.13 -5.59 18.27
N ASP A 79 3.73 -4.47 18.69
CA ASP A 79 3.13 -3.14 18.54
C ASP A 79 2.86 -2.78 17.07
N LEU A 80 3.83 -3.05 16.18
CA LEU A 80 3.64 -2.85 14.74
C LEU A 80 2.49 -3.73 14.20
N GLY A 81 2.47 -5.00 14.60
CA GLY A 81 1.44 -5.94 14.19
C GLY A 81 0.05 -5.53 14.65
N LEU A 82 -0.08 -5.07 15.88
CA LEU A 82 -1.35 -4.60 16.44
C LEU A 82 -1.87 -3.36 15.67
N ASN A 83 -1.02 -2.38 15.42
CA ASN A 83 -1.41 -1.18 14.67
C ASN A 83 -1.86 -1.51 13.23
N VAL A 84 -1.16 -2.44 12.56
CA VAL A 84 -1.54 -2.92 11.21
C VAL A 84 -2.88 -3.66 11.26
N ALA A 85 -3.10 -4.51 12.27
CA ALA A 85 -4.36 -5.23 12.42
C ALA A 85 -5.55 -4.29 12.67
N LEU A 86 -5.37 -3.27 13.53
CA LEU A 86 -6.41 -2.27 13.78
C LEU A 86 -6.72 -1.45 12.51
N GLU A 87 -5.71 -1.07 11.75
CA GLU A 87 -5.88 -0.39 10.46
C GLU A 87 -6.68 -1.27 9.49
N ALA A 88 -6.33 -2.54 9.36
CA ALA A 88 -7.03 -3.48 8.49
C ALA A 88 -8.49 -3.69 8.92
N ILE A 89 -8.77 -3.82 10.21
CA ILE A 89 -10.14 -3.94 10.72
C ILE A 89 -10.95 -2.68 10.41
N ALA A 90 -10.40 -1.50 10.62
CA ALA A 90 -11.08 -0.23 10.33
C ALA A 90 -11.43 -0.11 8.83
N GLU A 91 -10.50 -0.46 7.94
CA GLU A 91 -10.73 -0.45 6.49
C GLU A 91 -11.77 -1.49 6.06
N HIS A 92 -11.72 -2.71 6.59
CA HIS A 92 -12.73 -3.73 6.31
C HIS A 92 -14.13 -3.29 6.76
N LEU A 93 -14.26 -2.74 7.96
CA LEU A 93 -15.54 -2.22 8.46
C LEU A 93 -16.06 -1.06 7.60
N HIS A 94 -15.18 -0.14 7.21
CA HIS A 94 -15.55 0.96 6.31
C HIS A 94 -16.09 0.44 4.97
N HIS A 95 -15.41 -0.52 4.36
CA HIS A 95 -15.86 -1.10 3.09
C HIS A 95 -17.17 -1.88 3.24
N LEU A 96 -17.29 -2.74 4.26
CA LEU A 96 -18.48 -3.55 4.49
C LEU A 96 -19.72 -2.71 4.83
N LEU A 97 -19.56 -1.68 5.65
CA LEU A 97 -20.69 -0.92 6.21
C LEU A 97 -21.01 0.34 5.42
N ILE A 98 -20.07 0.88 4.64
CA ILE A 98 -20.25 2.17 3.95
C ILE A 98 -20.08 2.00 2.44
N SER A 99 -18.89 1.55 1.99
CA SER A 99 -18.59 1.59 0.55
C SER A 99 -19.41 0.59 -0.26
N TRP A 100 -19.50 -0.66 0.19
CA TRP A 100 -20.23 -1.70 -0.55
C TRP A 100 -21.74 -1.47 -0.57
N PRO A 101 -22.42 -1.12 0.53
CA PRO A 101 -23.84 -0.78 0.45
C PRO A 101 -24.13 0.33 -0.56
N GLN A 102 -23.32 1.39 -0.59
CA GLN A 102 -23.46 2.46 -1.59
C GLN A 102 -23.26 1.97 -3.03
N MET A 103 -22.28 1.08 -3.27
CA MET A 103 -22.02 0.54 -4.61
C MET A 103 -23.14 -0.34 -5.15
N ILE A 104 -23.85 -1.06 -4.28
CA ILE A 104 -24.96 -1.96 -4.66
C ILE A 104 -26.34 -1.32 -4.48
N GLY A 105 -26.40 -0.02 -4.16
CA GLY A 105 -27.64 0.74 -4.04
C GLY A 105 -28.47 0.41 -2.80
N VAL A 106 -27.85 -0.14 -1.76
CA VAL A 106 -28.49 -0.31 -0.44
C VAL A 106 -28.32 0.99 0.33
N PRO A 107 -29.42 1.59 0.81
CA PRO A 107 -29.39 2.86 1.57
C PRO A 107 -28.72 2.72 2.95
#